data_39832c33737920b766ddcd4665ed2b90
#
_entry.id   39832c33737920b766ddcd4665ed2b90
#
_cell.length_a   1.000
_cell.length_b   1.000
_cell.length_c   1.000
_cell.angle_alpha   90.00
_cell.angle_beta   90.00
_cell.angle_gamma   90.00
#
_symmetry.space_group_name_H-M   'P 1'
#
loop_
_entity.id
_entity.type
_entity.pdbx_description
1 polymer ?
#
loop_
_entity_poly.entity_id
_entity_poly.type
_entity_poly.pdbx_seq_one_letter_code
_entity_poly.pdbx_strand_id
1 'polypeptide(L)'
;MTMKILAIQNKMGIGDTVIFLPFIKAISNKFGAPVSLLVKENSKADEFLNQTNYIDEIIHLERENKINQKHNGFNGFFKLASDIKKYNFNKVFIFNSSLRYNLISRLAGIKEIFQYPLFEKQNQHITESAKKLIKRYLDIENIDNPEIQIDNDLVQKSAINFNINNEELNVLLGVGGSGPTKRIPSKTFLNVMERLENIKKCRFFLATGKNEDEQKILIEILSTKFKEKCVALDNLSIKETLPIIKNCNVAICNDT
;
A
#
# COMPACT_ATOMS: atom_id res chain seq x y z
N MET A 1 -18.52 21.33 -14.55
CA MET A 1 -17.38 20.43 -14.75
C MET A 1 -17.01 19.82 -13.41
N THR A 2 -16.91 18.52 -13.35
CA THR A 2 -16.48 17.80 -12.13
C THR A 2 -15.01 18.13 -11.85
N MET A 3 -14.68 18.46 -10.60
CA MET A 3 -13.31 18.72 -10.17
C MET A 3 -12.47 17.44 -10.27
N LYS A 4 -11.33 17.51 -10.97
CA LYS A 4 -10.39 16.40 -11.11
C LYS A 4 -9.10 16.71 -10.35
N ILE A 5 -8.71 15.84 -9.45
CA ILE A 5 -7.57 16.04 -8.56
C ILE A 5 -6.57 14.90 -8.75
N LEU A 6 -5.29 15.24 -8.87
CA LEU A 6 -4.20 14.29 -8.94
C LEU A 6 -3.39 14.33 -7.64
N ALA A 7 -3.03 13.18 -7.12
CA ALA A 7 -2.00 13.06 -6.09
C ALA A 7 -0.79 12.30 -6.65
N ILE A 8 0.41 12.86 -6.50
CA ILE A 8 1.65 12.25 -6.96
C ILE A 8 2.41 11.72 -5.75
N GLN A 9 2.47 10.40 -5.64
CA GLN A 9 3.24 9.67 -4.65
C GLN A 9 4.23 8.74 -5.38
N ASN A 10 5.50 9.11 -5.38
CA ASN A 10 6.54 8.41 -6.15
C ASN A 10 7.41 7.48 -5.30
N LYS A 11 7.05 7.23 -4.04
CA LYS A 11 7.69 6.22 -3.21
C LYS A 11 7.37 4.82 -3.74
N MET A 12 8.20 3.88 -3.38
CA MET A 12 8.03 2.48 -3.81
C MET A 12 7.40 1.68 -2.67
N GLY A 13 6.58 0.70 -3.05
CA GLY A 13 6.05 -0.29 -2.13
C GLY A 13 4.61 -0.03 -1.66
N ILE A 14 4.01 -1.12 -1.18
CA ILE A 14 2.62 -1.17 -0.71
C ILE A 14 2.48 -0.33 0.57
N GLY A 15 3.40 -0.52 1.53
CA GLY A 15 3.39 0.19 2.81
C GLY A 15 3.46 1.71 2.63
N ASP A 16 4.34 2.20 1.76
CA ASP A 16 4.42 3.63 1.43
C ASP A 16 3.08 4.16 0.88
N THR A 17 2.40 3.38 0.04
CA THR A 17 1.10 3.80 -0.52
C THR A 17 0.03 3.84 0.56
N VAL A 18 -0.04 2.82 1.42
CA VAL A 18 -1.01 2.75 2.53
C VAL A 18 -0.83 3.91 3.51
N ILE A 19 0.41 4.27 3.84
CA ILE A 19 0.72 5.43 4.73
C ILE A 19 0.14 6.74 4.20
N PHE A 20 0.02 6.90 2.87
CA PHE A 20 -0.51 8.13 2.27
C PHE A 20 -2.03 8.15 2.13
N LEU A 21 -2.74 7.03 2.27
CA LEU A 21 -4.20 6.97 2.11
C LEU A 21 -4.99 7.98 2.96
N PRO A 22 -4.67 8.22 4.24
CA PRO A 22 -5.39 9.22 5.04
C PRO A 22 -5.30 10.63 4.48
N PHE A 23 -4.16 10.99 3.89
CA PHE A 23 -3.96 12.30 3.27
C PHE A 23 -4.76 12.43 1.97
N ILE A 24 -4.83 11.35 1.19
CA ILE A 24 -5.66 11.29 -0.02
C ILE A 24 -7.15 11.41 0.34
N LYS A 25 -7.60 10.69 1.36
CA LYS A 25 -8.96 10.78 1.90
C LYS A 25 -9.29 12.21 2.37
N ALA A 26 -8.36 12.86 3.08
CA ALA A 26 -8.53 14.25 3.52
C ALA A 26 -8.66 15.23 2.35
N ILE A 27 -7.89 15.04 1.27
CA ILE A 27 -8.01 15.83 0.03
C ILE A 27 -9.39 15.59 -0.61
N SER A 28 -9.77 14.34 -0.78
CA SER A 28 -11.07 13.97 -1.36
C SER A 28 -12.23 14.59 -0.58
N ASN A 29 -12.23 14.48 0.74
CA ASN A 29 -13.25 15.05 1.61
C ASN A 29 -13.32 16.59 1.50
N LYS A 30 -12.16 17.27 1.48
CA LYS A 30 -12.08 18.74 1.38
C LYS A 30 -12.71 19.27 0.11
N PHE A 31 -12.53 18.57 -1.00
CA PHE A 31 -13.01 19.01 -2.31
C PHE A 31 -14.32 18.34 -2.77
N GLY A 32 -14.81 17.35 -2.02
CA GLY A 32 -16.02 16.59 -2.40
C GLY A 32 -15.85 15.82 -3.72
N ALA A 33 -14.61 15.40 -4.04
CA ALA A 33 -14.30 14.72 -5.29
C ALA A 33 -13.24 13.62 -5.06
N PRO A 34 -13.33 12.46 -5.72
CA PRO A 34 -12.31 11.44 -5.62
C PRO A 34 -10.98 11.92 -6.24
N VAL A 35 -9.89 11.31 -5.82
CA VAL A 35 -8.52 11.68 -6.19
C VAL A 35 -7.88 10.60 -7.03
N SER A 36 -7.36 10.95 -8.22
CA SER A 36 -6.54 10.04 -9.01
C SER A 36 -5.11 9.99 -8.45
N LEU A 37 -4.49 8.81 -8.47
CA LEU A 37 -3.15 8.59 -7.93
C LEU A 37 -2.13 8.35 -9.04
N LEU A 38 -1.02 9.08 -9.03
CA LEU A 38 0.18 8.74 -9.81
C LEU A 38 1.16 8.03 -8.88
N VAL A 39 1.27 6.72 -9.02
CA VAL A 39 2.08 5.82 -8.19
C VAL A 39 2.94 4.91 -9.04
N LYS A 40 4.00 4.34 -8.47
CA LYS A 40 4.80 3.32 -9.16
C LYS A 40 4.06 1.98 -9.21
N GLU A 41 4.35 1.18 -10.21
CA GLU A 41 3.80 -0.17 -10.37
C GLU A 41 4.06 -1.07 -9.14
N ASN A 42 5.25 -0.95 -8.53
CA ASN A 42 5.61 -1.69 -7.31
C ASN A 42 4.75 -1.37 -6.10
N SER A 43 3.95 -0.32 -6.15
CA SER A 43 2.96 -0.02 -5.09
C SER A 43 1.83 -1.03 -5.05
N LYS A 44 1.57 -1.75 -6.14
CA LYS A 44 0.45 -2.68 -6.27
C LYS A 44 -0.92 -2.06 -5.98
N ALA A 45 -1.03 -0.75 -6.17
CA ALA A 45 -2.22 0.01 -5.78
C ALA A 45 -3.51 -0.54 -6.42
N ASP A 46 -3.45 -1.01 -7.66
CA ASP A 46 -4.59 -1.62 -8.37
C ASP A 46 -5.12 -2.86 -7.66
N GLU A 47 -4.27 -3.59 -6.92
CA GLU A 47 -4.68 -4.83 -6.28
C GLU A 47 -5.51 -4.59 -5.01
N PHE A 48 -5.40 -3.39 -4.37
CA PHE A 48 -6.06 -3.16 -3.09
C PHE A 48 -6.84 -1.85 -2.96
N LEU A 49 -6.80 -0.96 -3.95
CA LEU A 49 -7.52 0.32 -3.89
C LEU A 49 -8.76 0.40 -4.77
N ASN A 50 -9.07 -0.63 -5.58
CA ASN A 50 -10.19 -0.63 -6.51
C ASN A 50 -11.58 -0.44 -5.85
N GLN A 51 -11.70 -0.70 -4.55
CA GLN A 51 -12.95 -0.54 -3.79
C GLN A 51 -12.96 0.75 -2.96
N THR A 52 -11.92 1.57 -3.09
CA THR A 52 -11.76 2.78 -2.29
C THR A 52 -12.49 3.95 -2.92
N ASN A 53 -13.59 4.36 -2.33
CA ASN A 53 -14.53 5.34 -2.89
C ASN A 53 -13.98 6.77 -3.04
N TYR A 54 -12.91 7.12 -2.33
CA TYR A 54 -12.23 8.41 -2.45
C TYR A 54 -11.07 8.40 -3.46
N ILE A 55 -10.85 7.28 -4.17
CA ILE A 55 -9.89 7.15 -5.26
C ILE A 55 -10.64 7.00 -6.57
N ASP A 56 -10.27 7.80 -7.58
CA ASP A 56 -10.85 7.80 -8.91
C ASP A 56 -10.12 6.81 -9.82
N GLU A 57 -8.84 7.09 -10.05
CA GLU A 57 -8.03 6.32 -10.99
C GLU A 57 -6.60 6.15 -10.51
N ILE A 58 -6.00 5.01 -10.84
CA ILE A 58 -4.60 4.72 -10.55
C ILE A 58 -3.81 4.82 -11.85
N ILE A 59 -2.88 5.78 -11.88
CA ILE A 59 -2.02 6.05 -13.02
C ILE A 59 -0.61 5.55 -12.69
N HIS A 60 -0.07 4.72 -13.58
CA HIS A 60 1.25 4.13 -13.35
C HIS A 60 2.40 5.05 -13.78
N LEU A 61 3.29 5.30 -12.83
CA LEU A 61 4.57 5.95 -13.08
C LEU A 61 5.61 4.90 -13.48
N GLU A 62 5.80 4.70 -14.76
CA GLU A 62 6.82 3.82 -15.32
C GLU A 62 8.21 4.48 -15.25
N ARG A 63 8.78 4.55 -14.04
CA ARG A 63 10.07 5.15 -13.76
C ARG A 63 10.81 4.37 -12.67
N GLU A 64 11.62 3.44 -13.09
CA GLU A 64 12.53 2.67 -12.22
C GLU A 64 13.97 2.75 -12.74
N ASN A 65 14.89 2.06 -12.07
CA ASN A 65 16.29 2.00 -12.50
C ASN A 65 16.54 1.08 -13.72
N LYS A 66 15.49 0.64 -14.39
CA LYS A 66 15.59 -0.18 -15.61
C LYS A 66 15.77 0.69 -16.84
N ILE A 67 16.65 0.26 -17.74
CA ILE A 67 16.85 0.90 -19.05
C ILE A 67 15.54 0.76 -19.85
N ASN A 68 15.10 1.84 -20.53
CA ASN A 68 13.92 1.89 -21.42
C ASN A 68 12.54 2.01 -20.78
N GLN A 69 12.41 2.49 -19.57
CA GLN A 69 11.08 2.82 -19.05
C GLN A 69 10.53 4.11 -19.64
N LYS A 70 9.20 4.12 -19.84
CA LYS A 70 8.43 5.15 -20.55
C LYS A 70 8.65 6.56 -20.00
N HIS A 71 8.83 6.72 -18.69
CA HIS A 71 8.93 8.03 -18.02
C HIS A 71 10.35 8.37 -17.54
N ASN A 72 11.37 7.63 -18.03
CA ASN A 72 12.77 7.88 -17.70
C ASN A 72 13.39 8.97 -18.59
N GLY A 73 14.43 9.64 -18.04
CA GLY A 73 15.22 10.63 -18.74
C GLY A 73 14.44 11.88 -19.17
N PHE A 74 14.98 12.58 -20.15
CA PHE A 74 14.42 13.83 -20.69
C PHE A 74 13.16 13.57 -21.52
N ASN A 75 13.19 12.60 -22.42
CA ASN A 75 12.03 12.24 -23.24
C ASN A 75 10.86 11.74 -22.36
N GLY A 76 11.14 10.96 -21.32
CA GLY A 76 10.14 10.49 -20.37
C GLY A 76 9.49 11.61 -19.54
N PHE A 77 10.17 12.74 -19.38
CA PHE A 77 9.59 13.92 -18.76
C PHE A 77 8.42 14.49 -19.59
N PHE A 78 8.62 14.70 -20.88
CA PHE A 78 7.56 15.20 -21.78
C PHE A 78 6.45 14.18 -21.98
N LYS A 79 6.82 12.90 -22.03
CA LYS A 79 5.85 11.81 -22.17
C LYS A 79 4.90 11.74 -20.97
N LEU A 80 5.44 11.84 -19.75
CA LEU A 80 4.61 11.88 -18.53
C LEU A 80 3.71 13.12 -18.50
N ALA A 81 4.22 14.29 -18.89
CA ALA A 81 3.40 15.51 -19.00
C ALA A 81 2.25 15.33 -20.00
N SER A 82 2.53 14.74 -21.17
CA SER A 82 1.52 14.43 -22.19
C SER A 82 0.48 13.42 -21.70
N ASP A 83 0.91 12.39 -20.96
CA ASP A 83 0.00 11.39 -20.43
C ASP A 83 -0.92 11.98 -19.35
N ILE A 84 -0.39 12.79 -18.41
CA ILE A 84 -1.18 13.48 -17.38
C ILE A 84 -2.14 14.50 -18.02
N LYS A 85 -1.75 15.18 -19.08
CA LYS A 85 -2.58 16.19 -19.78
C LYS A 85 -3.90 15.61 -20.26
N LYS A 86 -3.96 14.35 -20.66
CA LYS A 86 -5.17 13.68 -21.17
C LYS A 86 -6.31 13.63 -20.15
N TYR A 87 -5.99 13.65 -18.86
CA TYR A 87 -6.96 13.60 -17.76
C TYR A 87 -7.60 14.95 -17.42
N ASN A 88 -7.00 16.06 -17.84
CA ASN A 88 -7.48 17.44 -17.59
C ASN A 88 -7.67 17.74 -16.09
N PHE A 89 -6.66 17.42 -15.26
CA PHE A 89 -6.69 17.72 -13.83
C PHE A 89 -6.74 19.22 -13.54
N ASN A 90 -7.53 19.60 -12.54
CA ASN A 90 -7.63 20.99 -12.06
C ASN A 90 -6.54 21.28 -11.00
N LYS A 91 -6.29 20.30 -10.12
CA LYS A 91 -5.40 20.42 -8.97
C LYS A 91 -4.45 19.23 -8.89
N VAL A 92 -3.25 19.45 -8.34
CA VAL A 92 -2.31 18.38 -8.04
C VAL A 92 -1.67 18.56 -6.66
N PHE A 93 -1.61 17.48 -5.90
CA PHE A 93 -0.88 17.38 -4.64
C PHE A 93 0.36 16.51 -4.84
N ILE A 94 1.55 17.09 -4.65
CA ILE A 94 2.83 16.44 -4.91
C ILE A 94 3.53 16.15 -3.57
N PHE A 95 3.55 14.89 -3.16
CA PHE A 95 4.14 14.44 -1.89
C PHE A 95 5.65 14.20 -1.99
N ASN A 96 6.35 15.12 -2.63
CA ASN A 96 7.81 15.17 -2.69
C ASN A 96 8.31 16.58 -3.03
N SER A 97 9.62 16.85 -2.86
CA SER A 97 10.27 18.14 -3.13
C SER A 97 10.92 18.21 -4.53
N SER A 98 10.52 17.35 -5.47
CA SER A 98 11.12 17.28 -6.79
C SER A 98 10.57 18.34 -7.75
N LEU A 99 11.42 19.22 -8.22
CA LEU A 99 11.08 20.21 -9.26
C LEU A 99 10.54 19.54 -10.54
N ARG A 100 10.98 18.30 -10.84
CA ARG A 100 10.52 17.54 -12.00
C ARG A 100 9.00 17.40 -12.05
N TYR A 101 8.37 16.99 -10.96
CA TYR A 101 6.91 16.78 -10.94
C TYR A 101 6.14 18.09 -10.97
N ASN A 102 6.69 19.16 -10.39
CA ASN A 102 6.11 20.50 -10.51
C ASN A 102 6.06 20.96 -11.97
N LEU A 103 7.20 20.86 -12.68
CA LEU A 103 7.28 21.26 -14.09
C LEU A 103 6.41 20.37 -14.99
N ILE A 104 6.37 19.06 -14.75
CA ILE A 104 5.48 18.11 -15.45
C ILE A 104 4.02 18.55 -15.29
N SER A 105 3.60 18.85 -14.07
CA SER A 105 2.22 19.29 -13.80
C SER A 105 1.86 20.58 -14.50
N ARG A 106 2.78 21.56 -14.54
CA ARG A 106 2.60 22.82 -15.29
C ARG A 106 2.47 22.57 -16.80
N LEU A 107 3.34 21.74 -17.36
CA LEU A 107 3.29 21.37 -18.79
C LEU A 107 2.02 20.58 -19.14
N ALA A 108 1.50 19.79 -18.20
CA ALA A 108 0.22 19.13 -18.35
C ALA A 108 -0.99 20.08 -18.27
N GLY A 109 -0.76 21.38 -17.98
CA GLY A 109 -1.81 22.39 -17.90
C GLY A 109 -2.51 22.49 -16.55
N ILE A 110 -1.99 21.87 -15.49
CA ILE A 110 -2.58 21.94 -14.16
C ILE A 110 -2.27 23.31 -13.53
N LYS A 111 -3.32 24.03 -13.14
CA LYS A 111 -3.20 25.40 -12.64
C LYS A 111 -2.84 25.49 -11.17
N GLU A 112 -3.42 24.61 -10.34
CA GLU A 112 -3.23 24.64 -8.89
C GLU A 112 -2.32 23.47 -8.46
N ILE A 113 -1.11 23.83 -8.00
CA ILE A 113 -0.07 22.87 -7.62
C ILE A 113 0.28 23.05 -6.15
N PHE A 114 0.03 22.04 -5.35
CA PHE A 114 0.34 21.96 -3.94
C PHE A 114 1.48 20.96 -3.72
N GLN A 115 2.59 21.39 -3.17
CA GLN A 115 3.82 20.59 -3.10
C GLN A 115 4.60 20.86 -1.83
N TYR A 116 5.41 19.89 -1.40
CA TYR A 116 6.45 20.13 -0.39
C TYR A 116 7.39 21.25 -0.86
N PRO A 117 7.99 22.02 0.07
CA PRO A 117 8.97 23.02 -0.28
C PRO A 117 10.04 22.44 -1.21
N LEU A 118 10.31 23.17 -2.31
CA LEU A 118 11.37 22.79 -3.24
C LEU A 118 12.73 22.98 -2.58
N PHE A 119 13.65 22.08 -2.84
CA PHE A 119 15.05 22.14 -2.35
C PHE A 119 15.23 21.98 -0.83
N GLU A 120 14.16 21.77 -0.08
CA GLU A 120 14.26 21.44 1.34
C GLU A 120 14.49 19.94 1.54
N LYS A 121 15.58 19.58 2.25
CA LYS A 121 15.75 18.20 2.70
C LYS A 121 14.72 17.92 3.81
N GLN A 122 13.85 16.98 3.58
CA GLN A 122 12.89 16.54 4.60
C GLN A 122 13.59 15.57 5.56
N ASN A 123 14.15 16.11 6.67
CA ASN A 123 14.78 15.32 7.73
C ASN A 123 13.77 14.81 8.78
N GLN A 124 12.53 14.61 8.37
CA GLN A 124 11.44 14.17 9.23
C GLN A 124 10.73 12.97 8.62
N HIS A 125 9.96 12.27 9.44
CA HIS A 125 9.15 11.14 8.97
C HIS A 125 8.21 11.57 7.83
N ILE A 126 7.95 10.66 6.88
CA ILE A 126 7.14 10.97 5.68
C ILE A 126 5.72 11.43 6.02
N THR A 127 5.13 10.89 7.09
CA THR A 127 3.81 11.31 7.58
C THR A 127 3.80 12.75 8.08
N GLU A 128 4.85 13.19 8.77
CA GLU A 128 4.95 14.57 9.27
C GLU A 128 5.07 15.56 8.10
N SER A 129 5.80 15.21 7.06
CA SER A 129 5.86 16.03 5.84
C SER A 129 4.50 16.13 5.17
N ALA A 130 3.76 15.02 5.10
CA ALA A 130 2.43 14.99 4.52
C ALA A 130 1.42 15.78 5.36
N LYS A 131 1.44 15.65 6.70
CA LYS A 131 0.62 16.46 7.61
C LYS A 131 0.85 17.95 7.41
N LYS A 132 2.12 18.38 7.33
CA LYS A 132 2.47 19.79 7.08
C LYS A 132 1.93 20.30 5.75
N LEU A 133 1.97 19.49 4.68
CA LEU A 133 1.39 19.85 3.39
C LEU A 133 -0.12 20.06 3.52
N ILE A 134 -0.81 19.10 4.10
CA ILE A 134 -2.27 19.13 4.25
C ILE A 134 -2.70 20.30 5.14
N LYS A 135 -2.03 20.50 6.30
CA LYS A 135 -2.29 21.65 7.16
C LYS A 135 -2.07 22.97 6.42
N ARG A 136 -0.96 23.13 5.71
CA ARG A 136 -0.59 24.36 5.01
C ARG A 136 -1.60 24.78 3.93
N TYR A 137 -2.11 23.82 3.16
CA TYR A 137 -2.92 24.14 1.99
C TYR A 137 -4.41 23.88 2.16
N LEU A 138 -4.79 23.01 3.10
CA LEU A 138 -6.19 22.64 3.32
C LEU A 138 -6.71 23.05 4.70
N ASP A 139 -5.81 23.48 5.62
CA ASP A 139 -6.11 23.80 7.01
C ASP A 139 -6.78 22.63 7.78
N ILE A 140 -6.24 21.42 7.55
CA ILE A 140 -6.68 20.18 8.23
C ILE A 140 -5.55 19.73 9.16
N GLU A 141 -5.85 19.58 10.45
CA GLU A 141 -4.88 19.15 11.47
C GLU A 141 -5.03 17.65 11.80
N ASN A 142 -6.26 17.19 11.92
CA ASN A 142 -6.55 15.82 12.28
C ASN A 142 -6.62 14.94 11.05
N ILE A 143 -5.73 13.96 10.97
CA ILE A 143 -5.66 13.00 9.90
C ILE A 143 -5.97 11.62 10.48
N ASP A 144 -6.92 10.92 9.87
CA ASP A 144 -7.32 9.57 10.25
C ASP A 144 -6.15 8.57 10.15
N ASN A 145 -6.35 7.38 10.70
CA ASN A 145 -5.44 6.26 10.46
C ASN A 145 -5.62 5.71 9.03
N PRO A 146 -4.57 5.08 8.46
CA PRO A 146 -4.70 4.39 7.19
C PRO A 146 -5.76 3.29 7.24
N GLU A 147 -6.63 3.28 6.23
CA GLU A 147 -7.67 2.27 6.08
C GLU A 147 -7.78 1.82 4.63
N ILE A 148 -7.82 0.50 4.41
CA ILE A 148 -8.12 -0.10 3.13
C ILE A 148 -9.57 -0.56 3.16
N GLN A 149 -10.37 -0.08 2.22
CA GLN A 149 -11.77 -0.50 2.09
C GLN A 149 -11.83 -1.87 1.42
N ILE A 150 -12.51 -2.81 2.06
CA ILE A 150 -12.70 -4.17 1.57
C ILE A 150 -14.20 -4.48 1.62
N ASP A 151 -14.72 -4.98 0.51
CA ASP A 151 -16.12 -5.38 0.40
C ASP A 151 -16.46 -6.50 1.40
N ASN A 152 -17.53 -6.32 2.14
CA ASN A 152 -17.99 -7.29 3.13
C ASN A 152 -18.35 -8.65 2.51
N ASP A 153 -18.87 -8.67 1.29
CA ASP A 153 -19.17 -9.93 0.59
C ASP A 153 -17.88 -10.73 0.31
N LEU A 154 -16.78 -10.05 -0.02
CA LEU A 154 -15.48 -10.70 -0.19
C LEU A 154 -14.93 -11.21 1.14
N VAL A 155 -15.13 -10.48 2.23
CA VAL A 155 -14.75 -10.92 3.58
C VAL A 155 -15.49 -12.18 3.98
N GLN A 156 -16.83 -12.21 3.78
CA GLN A 156 -17.64 -13.40 4.08
C GLN A 156 -17.28 -14.58 3.18
N LYS A 157 -17.12 -14.38 1.87
CA LYS A 157 -16.68 -15.44 0.94
C LYS A 157 -15.31 -16.00 1.33
N SER A 158 -14.37 -15.16 1.73
CA SER A 158 -13.06 -15.63 2.17
C SER A 158 -13.16 -16.46 3.46
N ALA A 159 -14.01 -16.07 4.40
CA ALA A 159 -14.25 -16.86 5.62
C ALA A 159 -14.75 -18.27 5.30
N ILE A 160 -15.70 -18.40 4.37
CA ILE A 160 -16.22 -19.70 3.93
C ILE A 160 -15.14 -20.51 3.20
N ASN A 161 -14.47 -19.92 2.21
CA ASN A 161 -13.49 -20.63 1.37
C ASN A 161 -12.27 -21.13 2.14
N PHE A 162 -11.87 -20.41 3.17
CA PHE A 162 -10.70 -20.76 4.00
C PHE A 162 -11.08 -21.38 5.37
N ASN A 163 -12.38 -21.71 5.56
CA ASN A 163 -12.91 -22.25 6.80
C ASN A 163 -12.49 -21.42 8.04
N ILE A 164 -12.60 -20.10 7.94
CA ILE A 164 -12.32 -19.18 9.04
C ILE A 164 -13.56 -19.12 9.93
N ASN A 165 -13.41 -19.48 11.18
CA ASN A 165 -14.51 -19.45 12.15
C ASN A 165 -14.10 -18.68 13.41
N ASN A 166 -15.10 -18.29 14.21
CA ASN A 166 -14.88 -17.51 15.44
C ASN A 166 -14.53 -18.38 16.67
N GLU A 167 -14.58 -19.69 16.54
CA GLU A 167 -14.24 -20.62 17.64
C GLU A 167 -12.72 -20.73 17.81
N GLU A 168 -11.98 -20.55 16.71
CA GLU A 168 -10.52 -20.58 16.67
C GLU A 168 -9.94 -19.16 16.73
N LEU A 169 -8.71 -19.03 17.19
CA LEU A 169 -7.93 -17.83 17.07
C LEU A 169 -7.28 -17.80 15.67
N ASN A 170 -7.76 -16.92 14.81
CA ASN A 170 -7.23 -16.76 13.46
C ASN A 170 -6.03 -15.81 13.48
N VAL A 171 -4.85 -16.33 13.21
CA VAL A 171 -3.57 -15.61 13.34
C VAL A 171 -2.92 -15.44 11.97
N LEU A 172 -2.70 -14.20 11.55
CA LEU A 172 -1.85 -13.90 10.41
C LEU A 172 -0.39 -13.92 10.83
N LEU A 173 0.44 -14.69 10.13
CA LEU A 173 1.89 -14.66 10.27
C LEU A 173 2.50 -14.09 8.99
N GLY A 174 3.03 -12.87 9.05
CA GLY A 174 3.78 -12.25 7.97
C GLY A 174 5.22 -12.75 7.99
N VAL A 175 5.46 -13.89 7.33
CA VAL A 175 6.78 -14.54 7.32
C VAL A 175 7.74 -13.99 6.28
N GLY A 176 7.25 -13.15 5.35
CA GLY A 176 8.06 -12.44 4.36
C GLY A 176 8.78 -11.24 4.95
N GLY A 177 9.86 -10.79 4.31
CA GLY A 177 10.60 -9.59 4.71
C GLY A 177 11.66 -9.18 3.70
N SER A 178 11.84 -7.87 3.49
CA SER A 178 12.66 -7.29 2.41
C SER A 178 14.18 -7.50 2.55
N GLY A 179 14.66 -8.13 3.63
CA GLY A 179 16.07 -8.40 3.84
C GLY A 179 16.34 -9.40 4.94
N PRO A 180 17.52 -10.03 4.97
CA PRO A 180 17.83 -11.10 5.92
C PRO A 180 17.77 -10.66 7.38
N THR A 181 18.11 -9.40 7.68
CA THR A 181 18.08 -8.83 9.03
C THR A 181 16.67 -8.50 9.51
N LYS A 182 15.70 -8.47 8.61
CA LYS A 182 14.29 -8.16 8.90
C LYS A 182 13.41 -9.41 8.97
N ARG A 183 13.97 -10.58 8.71
CA ARG A 183 13.23 -11.85 8.72
C ARG A 183 13.33 -12.53 10.08
N ILE A 184 12.20 -12.78 10.68
CA ILE A 184 12.10 -13.60 11.89
C ILE A 184 12.33 -15.07 11.49
N PRO A 185 13.23 -15.80 12.16
CA PRO A 185 13.47 -17.22 11.88
C PRO A 185 12.21 -18.08 12.10
N SER A 186 12.05 -19.15 11.31
CA SER A 186 10.96 -20.11 11.42
C SER A 186 10.78 -20.64 12.85
N LYS A 187 11.88 -20.94 13.54
CA LYS A 187 11.88 -21.39 14.94
C LYS A 187 11.17 -20.42 15.89
N THR A 188 11.29 -19.12 15.67
CA THR A 188 10.62 -18.09 16.48
C THR A 188 9.13 -18.11 16.23
N PHE A 189 8.70 -18.17 14.95
CA PHE A 189 7.28 -18.34 14.61
C PHE A 189 6.71 -19.61 15.23
N LEU A 190 7.39 -20.74 15.12
CA LEU A 190 6.96 -22.01 15.71
C LEU A 190 6.80 -21.93 17.22
N ASN A 191 7.71 -21.27 17.93
CA ASN A 191 7.58 -21.06 19.38
C ASN A 191 6.35 -20.21 19.73
N VAL A 192 6.06 -19.18 18.93
CA VAL A 192 4.87 -18.35 19.12
C VAL A 192 3.60 -19.16 18.85
N MET A 193 3.57 -19.92 17.76
CA MET A 193 2.45 -20.81 17.41
C MET A 193 2.15 -21.81 18.53
N GLU A 194 3.17 -22.41 19.10
CA GLU A 194 3.03 -23.36 20.21
C GLU A 194 2.46 -22.70 21.48
N ARG A 195 2.94 -21.51 21.82
CA ARG A 195 2.41 -20.76 22.96
C ARG A 195 0.96 -20.35 22.78
N LEU A 196 0.58 -19.90 21.60
CA LEU A 196 -0.79 -19.52 21.28
C LEU A 196 -1.73 -20.72 21.32
N GLU A 197 -1.31 -21.87 20.78
CA GLU A 197 -2.07 -23.10 20.77
C GLU A 197 -2.33 -23.66 22.17
N ASN A 198 -1.42 -23.43 23.12
CA ASN A 198 -1.61 -23.82 24.52
C ASN A 198 -2.67 -22.95 25.24
N ILE A 199 -3.02 -21.79 24.68
CA ILE A 199 -4.02 -20.86 25.24
C ILE A 199 -5.40 -21.11 24.61
N LYS A 200 -5.42 -21.21 23.26
CA LYS A 200 -6.65 -21.34 22.46
C LYS A 200 -6.34 -22.09 21.17
N LYS A 201 -7.28 -22.88 20.68
CA LYS A 201 -7.18 -23.50 19.36
C LYS A 201 -6.95 -22.41 18.29
N CYS A 202 -5.92 -22.59 17.47
CA CYS A 202 -5.49 -21.61 16.51
C CYS A 202 -5.58 -22.11 15.06
N ARG A 203 -5.77 -21.16 14.15
CA ARG A 203 -5.57 -21.32 12.72
C ARG A 203 -4.59 -20.25 12.25
N PHE A 204 -3.58 -20.64 11.46
CA PHE A 204 -2.48 -19.77 11.06
C PHE A 204 -2.52 -19.50 9.56
N PHE A 205 -2.46 -18.23 9.17
CA PHE A 205 -2.43 -17.77 7.79
C PHE A 205 -1.03 -17.23 7.49
N LEU A 206 -0.28 -17.92 6.62
CA LEU A 206 1.14 -17.63 6.37
C LEU A 206 1.26 -16.73 5.14
N ALA A 207 1.45 -15.43 5.37
CA ALA A 207 1.65 -14.45 4.30
C ALA A 207 3.15 -14.30 3.99
N THR A 208 3.52 -14.55 2.74
CA THR A 208 4.91 -14.45 2.27
C THR A 208 4.96 -14.09 0.78
N GLY A 209 6.10 -13.57 0.34
CA GLY A 209 6.42 -13.40 -1.07
C GLY A 209 6.93 -14.66 -1.73
N LYS A 210 7.36 -14.52 -3.00
CA LYS A 210 7.91 -15.62 -3.81
C LYS A 210 9.45 -15.70 -3.77
N ASN A 211 10.08 -14.96 -2.87
CA ASN A 211 11.53 -15.00 -2.70
C ASN A 211 11.94 -16.33 -2.07
N GLU A 212 13.04 -16.94 -2.55
CA GLU A 212 13.50 -18.26 -2.09
C GLU A 212 13.70 -18.36 -0.57
N ASP A 213 14.29 -17.33 0.03
CA ASP A 213 14.52 -17.32 1.49
C ASP A 213 13.21 -17.27 2.28
N GLU A 214 12.20 -16.56 1.78
CA GLU A 214 10.88 -16.48 2.41
C GLU A 214 10.13 -17.79 2.25
N GLN A 215 10.21 -18.41 1.07
CA GLN A 215 9.64 -19.72 0.80
C GLN A 215 10.28 -20.80 1.66
N LYS A 216 11.58 -20.71 1.97
CA LYS A 216 12.25 -21.61 2.88
C LYS A 216 11.62 -21.58 4.29
N ILE A 217 11.37 -20.39 4.83
CA ILE A 217 10.71 -20.23 6.14
C ILE A 217 9.30 -20.84 6.10
N LEU A 218 8.54 -20.58 5.04
CA LEU A 218 7.21 -21.16 4.83
C LEU A 218 7.26 -22.69 4.85
N ILE A 219 8.16 -23.31 4.07
CA ILE A 219 8.33 -24.77 3.98
C ILE A 219 8.73 -25.35 5.34
N GLU A 220 9.65 -24.70 6.04
CA GLU A 220 10.06 -25.14 7.37
C GLU A 220 8.89 -25.18 8.36
N ILE A 221 8.00 -24.18 8.36
CA ILE A 221 6.79 -24.17 9.20
C ILE A 221 5.83 -25.29 8.78
N LEU A 222 5.57 -25.42 7.48
CA LEU A 222 4.64 -26.43 6.94
C LEU A 222 5.15 -27.87 7.09
N SER A 223 6.44 -28.07 7.37
CA SER A 223 7.04 -29.40 7.64
C SER A 223 6.85 -29.87 9.08
N THR A 224 6.15 -29.11 9.93
CA THR A 224 5.96 -29.42 11.34
C THR A 224 4.54 -29.94 11.63
N LYS A 225 4.30 -30.25 12.91
CA LYS A 225 2.97 -30.63 13.45
C LYS A 225 1.87 -29.60 13.18
N PHE A 226 2.24 -28.35 12.80
CA PHE A 226 1.28 -27.27 12.52
C PHE A 226 0.73 -27.29 11.10
N LYS A 227 1.21 -28.16 10.21
CA LYS A 227 0.81 -28.20 8.80
C LYS A 227 -0.70 -28.09 8.59
N GLU A 228 -1.46 -28.93 9.27
CA GLU A 228 -2.93 -29.00 9.13
C GLU A 228 -3.67 -27.76 9.69
N LYS A 229 -2.99 -26.94 10.48
CA LYS A 229 -3.51 -25.70 11.06
C LYS A 229 -3.09 -24.46 10.28
N CYS A 230 -2.25 -24.63 9.26
CA CYS A 230 -1.70 -23.56 8.45
C CYS A 230 -2.38 -23.47 7.09
N VAL A 231 -2.57 -22.24 6.63
CA VAL A 231 -2.99 -21.89 5.27
C VAL A 231 -1.91 -21.02 4.66
N ALA A 232 -1.24 -21.49 3.61
CA ALA A 232 -0.27 -20.71 2.86
C ALA A 232 -0.98 -19.72 1.94
N LEU A 233 -0.56 -18.46 1.95
CA LEU A 233 -1.13 -17.39 1.14
C LEU A 233 -0.19 -16.93 0.01
N ASP A 234 0.93 -17.57 -0.18
CA ASP A 234 1.99 -17.21 -1.13
C ASP A 234 1.57 -17.23 -2.61
N ASN A 235 0.53 -17.97 -2.96
CA ASN A 235 -0.02 -18.06 -4.31
C ASN A 235 -1.22 -17.13 -4.54
N LEU A 236 -1.65 -16.38 -3.53
CA LEU A 236 -2.74 -15.42 -3.64
C LEU A 236 -2.22 -14.03 -4.00
N SER A 237 -3.00 -13.29 -4.77
CA SER A 237 -2.81 -11.86 -4.97
C SER A 237 -3.11 -11.07 -3.69
N ILE A 238 -2.66 -9.82 -3.61
CA ILE A 238 -2.99 -8.94 -2.48
C ILE A 238 -4.51 -8.80 -2.36
N LYS A 239 -5.21 -8.64 -3.48
CA LYS A 239 -6.67 -8.54 -3.52
C LYS A 239 -7.37 -9.74 -2.88
N GLU A 240 -6.85 -10.95 -3.07
CA GLU A 240 -7.39 -12.17 -2.47
C GLU A 240 -6.98 -12.34 -1.00
N THR A 241 -5.78 -11.86 -0.65
CA THR A 241 -5.24 -11.99 0.71
C THR A 241 -5.91 -11.01 1.70
N LEU A 242 -6.25 -9.80 1.28
CA LEU A 242 -6.81 -8.78 2.16
C LEU A 242 -8.12 -9.18 2.86
N PRO A 243 -9.10 -9.82 2.21
CA PRO A 243 -10.30 -10.31 2.90
C PRO A 243 -10.01 -11.38 3.95
N ILE A 244 -8.97 -12.20 3.74
CA ILE A 244 -8.51 -13.19 4.72
C ILE A 244 -7.90 -12.47 5.92
N ILE A 245 -7.03 -11.49 5.69
CA ILE A 245 -6.41 -10.67 6.75
C ILE A 245 -7.49 -9.99 7.60
N LYS A 246 -8.54 -9.48 6.97
CA LYS A 246 -9.67 -8.83 7.68
C LYS A 246 -10.40 -9.78 8.64
N ASN A 247 -10.38 -11.06 8.36
CA ASN A 247 -10.95 -12.13 9.22
C ASN A 247 -9.99 -12.60 10.31
N CYS A 248 -8.71 -12.19 10.30
CA CYS A 248 -7.76 -12.58 11.35
C CYS A 248 -7.95 -11.72 12.60
N ASN A 249 -7.81 -12.38 13.79
CA ASN A 249 -7.91 -11.71 15.08
C ASN A 249 -6.60 -11.02 15.48
N VAL A 250 -5.46 -11.59 15.06
CA VAL A 250 -4.11 -11.13 15.41
C VAL A 250 -3.20 -11.22 14.18
N ALA A 251 -2.31 -10.26 14.03
CA ALA A 251 -1.24 -10.29 13.04
C ALA A 251 0.12 -10.20 13.73
N ILE A 252 1.04 -11.09 13.36
CA ILE A 252 2.43 -11.12 13.81
C ILE A 252 3.28 -11.09 12.57
N CYS A 253 4.00 -9.99 12.35
CA CYS A 253 4.69 -9.72 11.10
C CYS A 253 6.15 -9.31 11.34
N ASN A 254 6.97 -9.56 10.34
CA ASN A 254 8.29 -8.95 10.24
C ASN A 254 8.18 -7.43 10.09
N ASP A 255 9.21 -6.71 10.50
CA ASP A 255 9.39 -5.30 10.15
C ASP A 255 9.89 -5.21 8.70
N THR A 256 9.09 -4.62 7.81
CA THR A 256 9.39 -4.57 6.35
C THR A 256 9.50 -3.14 5.84
#